data_3fc20e3c9f3b2a8a4cde5d056c6bdf6c
#
_entry.id   3fc20e3c9f3b2a8a4cde5d056c6bdf6c
#
_cell.length_a   1.000
_cell.length_b   1.000
_cell.length_c   1.000
_cell.angle_alpha   90.00
_cell.angle_beta   90.00
_cell.angle_gamma   90.00
#
_symmetry.space_group_name_H-M   'P 1'
#
loop_
_entity.id
_entity.type
_entity.pdbx_description
1 polymer ?
#
loop_
_entity_poly.entity_id
_entity_poly.type
_entity_poly.pdbx_seq_one_letter_code
_entity_poly.pdbx_strand_id
1 'polypeptide(L)'
;HVTPKKVNMILKQYQDRSMEIIRKQPYALFHVKGFGFLTVDAIARQCGASPNDPMRISGCISYVLNEEMRQNGHLYLKHEALIKGVLNLLNEDQTLDQITESEINGVLYRLAVQHSIVVDDDRIYRVTQYEEERRTAMMIAKRLMKQIPAESIEKELEEAQKVLGITLSDCQK
;
A
#
# COMPACT_ATOMS: atom_id res chain seq x y z
N HIS A 1 -19.16 4.30 -12.52
CA HIS A 1 -20.38 3.49 -12.45
C HIS A 1 -20.24 2.38 -11.41
N VAL A 2 -21.18 2.34 -10.45
CA VAL A 2 -21.26 1.24 -9.46
C VAL A 2 -22.03 0.10 -10.12
N THR A 3 -21.37 -1.04 -10.31
CA THR A 3 -22.00 -2.23 -10.91
C THR A 3 -22.98 -2.90 -9.93
N PRO A 4 -23.99 -3.67 -10.40
CA PRO A 4 -24.90 -4.43 -9.52
C PRO A 4 -24.15 -5.32 -8.52
N LYS A 5 -23.04 -5.90 -8.93
CA LYS A 5 -22.16 -6.69 -8.04
C LYS A 5 -21.63 -5.86 -6.87
N LYS A 6 -21.18 -4.63 -7.13
CA LYS A 6 -20.71 -3.71 -6.09
C LYS A 6 -21.82 -3.27 -5.15
N VAL A 7 -23.03 -3.01 -5.69
CA VAL A 7 -24.22 -2.73 -4.85
C VAL A 7 -24.49 -3.87 -3.89
N ASN A 8 -24.52 -5.11 -4.38
CA ASN A 8 -24.72 -6.29 -3.54
C ASN A 8 -23.65 -6.44 -2.46
N MET A 9 -22.40 -6.05 -2.73
CA MET A 9 -21.32 -6.09 -1.72
C MET A 9 -21.57 -5.07 -0.60
N ILE A 10 -22.04 -3.88 -0.92
CA ILE A 10 -22.41 -2.86 0.08
C ILE A 10 -23.58 -3.35 0.92
N LEU A 11 -24.64 -3.87 0.27
CA LEU A 11 -25.81 -4.41 0.95
C LEU A 11 -25.47 -5.57 1.88
N LYS A 12 -24.56 -6.46 1.44
CA LYS A 12 -24.08 -7.57 2.28
C LYS A 12 -23.31 -7.09 3.50
N GLN A 13 -22.55 -6.02 3.39
CA GLN A 13 -21.71 -5.47 4.47
C GLN A 13 -22.52 -4.64 5.47
N TYR A 14 -23.40 -3.78 4.99
CA TYR A 14 -24.07 -2.76 5.80
C TYR A 14 -25.59 -2.95 5.95
N GLN A 15 -26.18 -3.90 5.20
CA GLN A 15 -27.60 -4.24 5.24
C GLN A 15 -28.49 -2.98 5.14
N ASP A 16 -29.43 -2.80 6.05
CA ASP A 16 -30.38 -1.66 6.06
C ASP A 16 -29.69 -0.30 6.24
N ARG A 17 -28.46 -0.29 6.77
CA ARG A 17 -27.68 0.94 6.94
C ARG A 17 -26.93 1.40 5.68
N SER A 18 -27.01 0.63 4.58
CA SER A 18 -26.26 0.88 3.34
C SER A 18 -26.48 2.29 2.80
N MET A 19 -27.73 2.76 2.76
CA MET A 19 -28.04 4.11 2.26
C MET A 19 -27.55 5.22 3.19
N GLU A 20 -27.59 5.00 4.49
CA GLU A 20 -27.07 5.94 5.48
C GLU A 20 -25.56 6.07 5.35
N ILE A 21 -24.84 4.96 5.25
CA ILE A 21 -23.37 4.92 5.07
C ILE A 21 -22.97 5.66 3.80
N ILE A 22 -23.61 5.37 2.65
CA ILE A 22 -23.29 6.02 1.38
C ILE A 22 -23.48 7.54 1.47
N ARG A 23 -24.53 8.02 2.16
CA ARG A 23 -24.84 9.45 2.25
C ARG A 23 -24.01 10.20 3.28
N LYS A 24 -23.78 9.61 4.48
CA LYS A 24 -23.16 10.31 5.60
C LYS A 24 -21.68 9.99 5.78
N GLN A 25 -21.25 8.79 5.36
CA GLN A 25 -19.89 8.30 5.58
C GLN A 25 -19.40 7.50 4.36
N PRO A 26 -19.40 8.10 3.14
CA PRO A 26 -19.10 7.37 1.91
C PRO A 26 -17.71 6.70 1.93
N TYR A 27 -16.74 7.28 2.61
CA TYR A 27 -15.39 6.72 2.72
C TYR A 27 -15.32 5.45 3.60
N ALA A 28 -16.36 5.14 4.38
CA ALA A 28 -16.46 3.83 5.04
C ALA A 28 -16.50 2.66 4.03
N LEU A 29 -16.83 2.94 2.77
CA LEU A 29 -16.80 1.94 1.68
C LEU A 29 -15.39 1.40 1.39
N PHE A 30 -14.31 2.02 1.87
CA PHE A 30 -12.97 1.44 1.82
C PHE A 30 -12.86 0.10 2.53
N HIS A 31 -13.71 -0.15 3.52
CA HIS A 31 -13.76 -1.42 4.23
C HIS A 31 -14.50 -2.54 3.45
N VAL A 32 -15.14 -2.21 2.33
CA VAL A 32 -15.82 -3.20 1.48
C VAL A 32 -14.83 -3.77 0.47
N LYS A 33 -14.67 -5.09 0.47
CA LYS A 33 -13.77 -5.77 -0.47
C LYS A 33 -14.09 -5.38 -1.92
N GLY A 34 -13.05 -4.98 -2.67
CA GLY A 34 -13.19 -4.61 -4.09
C GLY A 34 -13.57 -3.14 -4.35
N PHE A 35 -13.61 -2.31 -3.29
CA PHE A 35 -13.74 -0.87 -3.41
C PHE A 35 -12.36 -0.21 -3.22
N GLY A 36 -11.77 0.26 -4.32
CA GLY A 36 -10.55 1.06 -4.31
C GLY A 36 -10.86 2.56 -4.24
N PHE A 37 -9.82 3.36 -3.97
CA PHE A 37 -9.92 4.81 -3.80
C PHE A 37 -10.75 5.50 -4.90
N LEU A 38 -10.40 5.31 -6.17
CA LEU A 38 -11.06 5.98 -7.29
C LEU A 38 -12.57 5.72 -7.33
N THR A 39 -13.01 4.51 -6.99
CA THR A 39 -14.45 4.17 -6.95
C THR A 39 -15.15 4.85 -5.78
N VAL A 40 -14.52 4.80 -4.59
CA VAL A 40 -15.10 5.38 -3.37
C VAL A 40 -15.15 6.89 -3.46
N ASP A 41 -14.08 7.53 -3.96
CA ASP A 41 -14.01 8.98 -4.14
C ASP A 41 -15.08 9.47 -5.13
N ALA A 42 -15.27 8.77 -6.24
CA ALA A 42 -16.33 9.10 -7.20
C ALA A 42 -17.73 9.02 -6.58
N ILE A 43 -18.01 8.02 -5.74
CA ILE A 43 -19.28 7.90 -5.02
C ILE A 43 -19.42 9.02 -4.00
N ALA A 44 -18.39 9.27 -3.21
CA ALA A 44 -18.38 10.28 -2.15
C ALA A 44 -18.64 11.68 -2.71
N ARG A 45 -17.96 12.04 -3.80
CA ARG A 45 -18.16 13.32 -4.50
C ARG A 45 -19.59 13.48 -5.03
N GLN A 46 -20.16 12.42 -5.61
CA GLN A 46 -21.57 12.44 -6.05
C GLN A 46 -22.56 12.61 -4.90
N CYS A 47 -22.18 12.18 -3.70
CA CYS A 47 -22.97 12.35 -2.48
C CYS A 47 -22.71 13.70 -1.77
N GLY A 48 -21.87 14.57 -2.33
CA GLY A 48 -21.57 15.90 -1.77
C GLY A 48 -20.55 15.85 -0.61
N ALA A 49 -19.71 14.83 -0.54
CA ALA A 49 -18.61 14.78 0.44
C ALA A 49 -17.63 15.94 0.23
N SER A 50 -17.14 16.50 1.33
CA SER A 50 -16.17 17.60 1.28
C SER A 50 -14.89 17.19 0.54
N PRO A 51 -14.35 18.04 -0.36
CA PRO A 51 -13.06 17.80 -1.00
C PRO A 51 -11.93 17.58 0.00
N ASN A 52 -11.98 18.26 1.14
CA ASN A 52 -10.94 18.26 2.18
C ASN A 52 -11.23 17.25 3.30
N ASP A 53 -12.11 16.26 3.05
CA ASP A 53 -12.38 15.22 4.04
C ASP A 53 -11.08 14.44 4.36
N PRO A 54 -10.67 14.36 5.65
CA PRO A 54 -9.47 13.63 6.04
C PRO A 54 -9.48 12.15 5.64
N MET A 55 -10.64 11.53 5.52
CA MET A 55 -10.78 10.15 5.05
C MET A 55 -10.47 10.04 3.55
N ARG A 56 -10.82 11.06 2.76
CA ARG A 56 -10.44 11.17 1.34
C ARG A 56 -8.93 11.20 1.19
N ILE A 57 -8.26 12.09 1.94
CA ILE A 57 -6.80 12.25 1.90
C ILE A 57 -6.12 10.94 2.36
N SER A 58 -6.58 10.33 3.44
CA SER A 58 -6.07 9.04 3.95
C SER A 58 -6.22 7.91 2.94
N GLY A 59 -7.38 7.81 2.29
CA GLY A 59 -7.64 6.83 1.24
C GLY A 59 -6.73 7.04 0.03
N CYS A 60 -6.48 8.29 -0.38
CA CYS A 60 -5.58 8.64 -1.46
C CYS A 60 -4.13 8.27 -1.14
N ILE A 61 -3.64 8.60 0.07
CA ILE A 61 -2.30 8.20 0.54
C ILE A 61 -2.12 6.68 0.43
N SER A 62 -3.08 5.93 0.97
CA SER A 62 -3.05 4.47 0.92
C SER A 62 -3.08 3.93 -0.52
N TYR A 63 -3.83 4.58 -1.40
CA TYR A 63 -3.90 4.22 -2.81
C TYR A 63 -2.57 4.45 -3.53
N VAL A 64 -1.95 5.62 -3.36
CA VAL A 64 -0.66 5.96 -4.00
C VAL A 64 0.42 4.97 -3.56
N LEU A 65 0.55 4.70 -2.27
CA LEU A 65 1.52 3.72 -1.75
C LEU A 65 1.27 2.31 -2.32
N ASN A 66 0.01 1.92 -2.48
CA ASN A 66 -0.34 0.60 -2.99
C ASN A 66 -0.09 0.48 -4.50
N GLU A 67 -0.37 1.52 -5.28
CA GLU A 67 -0.14 1.53 -6.72
C GLU A 67 1.36 1.51 -7.04
N GLU A 68 2.18 2.25 -6.30
CA GLU A 68 3.63 2.24 -6.46
C GLU A 68 4.24 0.87 -6.16
N MET A 69 3.75 0.19 -5.13
CA MET A 69 4.15 -1.19 -4.85
C MET A 69 3.73 -2.14 -5.99
N ARG A 70 2.50 -2.01 -6.48
CA ARG A 70 1.94 -2.91 -7.47
C ARG A 70 2.55 -2.74 -8.86
N GLN A 71 2.84 -1.49 -9.26
CA GLN A 71 3.33 -1.18 -10.61
C GLN A 71 4.85 -1.18 -10.69
N ASN A 72 5.52 -0.65 -9.68
CA ASN A 72 6.96 -0.39 -9.69
C ASN A 72 7.75 -1.27 -8.68
N GLY A 73 7.05 -2.03 -7.84
CA GLY A 73 7.68 -2.86 -6.80
C GLY A 73 8.27 -2.05 -5.63
N HIS A 74 7.95 -0.76 -5.51
CA HIS A 74 8.47 0.08 -4.44
C HIS A 74 7.82 -0.28 -3.09
N LEU A 75 8.63 -0.58 -2.09
CA LEU A 75 8.15 -0.89 -0.74
C LEU A 75 7.77 0.38 0.04
N TYR A 76 8.36 1.51 -0.31
CA TYR A 76 8.12 2.83 0.26
C TYR A 76 8.14 3.92 -0.81
N LEU A 77 7.65 5.08 -0.43
CA LEU A 77 7.88 6.32 -1.16
C LEU A 77 8.59 7.33 -0.25
N LYS A 78 9.44 8.16 -0.85
CA LYS A 78 9.95 9.35 -0.18
C LYS A 78 8.82 10.34 0.07
N HIS A 79 8.89 11.07 1.18
CA HIS A 79 7.87 12.03 1.58
C HIS A 79 7.45 12.97 0.43
N GLU A 80 8.42 13.61 -0.23
CA GLU A 80 8.15 14.53 -1.34
C GLU A 80 7.41 13.85 -2.51
N ALA A 81 7.82 12.64 -2.88
CA ALA A 81 7.20 11.87 -3.97
C ALA A 81 5.76 11.49 -3.64
N LEU A 82 5.50 11.08 -2.38
CA LEU A 82 4.17 10.77 -1.91
C LEU A 82 3.26 12.00 -1.93
N ILE A 83 3.72 13.13 -1.37
CA ILE A 83 2.96 14.40 -1.37
C ILE A 83 2.60 14.79 -2.80
N LYS A 84 3.56 14.78 -3.72
CA LYS A 84 3.32 15.10 -5.13
C LYS A 84 2.29 14.18 -5.77
N GLY A 85 2.38 12.87 -5.53
CA GLY A 85 1.42 11.89 -6.06
C GLY A 85 0.00 12.12 -5.52
N VAL A 86 -0.13 12.41 -4.22
CA VAL A 86 -1.40 12.68 -3.57
C VAL A 86 -2.02 14.00 -4.06
N LEU A 87 -1.21 15.08 -4.14
CA LEU A 87 -1.67 16.37 -4.68
C LEU A 87 -2.17 16.25 -6.11
N ASN A 88 -1.44 15.56 -6.97
CA ASN A 88 -1.84 15.37 -8.37
C ASN A 88 -3.21 14.69 -8.49
N LEU A 89 -3.47 13.66 -7.68
CA LEU A 89 -4.75 12.93 -7.72
C LEU A 89 -5.89 13.72 -7.09
N LEU A 90 -5.65 14.37 -5.95
CA LEU A 90 -6.73 15.06 -5.22
C LEU A 90 -7.12 16.38 -5.87
N ASN A 91 -6.16 17.05 -6.54
CA ASN A 91 -6.33 18.35 -7.18
C ASN A 91 -6.47 18.26 -8.72
N GLU A 92 -6.75 17.07 -9.26
CA GLU A 92 -6.98 16.89 -10.70
C GLU A 92 -8.15 17.78 -11.19
N ASP A 93 -9.19 17.93 -10.36
CA ASP A 93 -10.32 18.81 -10.63
C ASP A 93 -10.08 20.21 -10.06
N GLN A 94 -9.66 21.12 -10.94
CA GLN A 94 -9.33 22.51 -10.57
C GLN A 94 -10.56 23.36 -10.19
N THR A 95 -11.77 22.84 -10.31
CA THR A 95 -13.00 23.54 -9.93
C THR A 95 -13.33 23.42 -8.44
N LEU A 96 -12.61 22.57 -7.71
CA LEU A 96 -12.77 22.35 -6.28
C LEU A 96 -11.72 23.13 -5.47
N ASP A 97 -12.00 23.28 -4.17
CA ASP A 97 -10.99 23.76 -3.23
C ASP A 97 -9.78 22.84 -3.25
N GLN A 98 -8.62 23.43 -3.50
CA GLN A 98 -7.38 22.69 -3.65
C GLN A 98 -6.87 22.19 -2.30
N ILE A 99 -6.55 20.91 -2.24
CA ILE A 99 -5.87 20.32 -1.09
C ILE A 99 -4.44 20.84 -1.02
N THR A 100 -4.02 21.22 0.17
CA THR A 100 -2.67 21.72 0.43
C THR A 100 -1.75 20.64 0.96
N GLU A 101 -0.44 20.83 0.80
CA GLU A 101 0.57 19.96 1.41
C GLU A 101 0.43 19.89 2.94
N SER A 102 0.07 21.00 3.59
CA SER A 102 -0.15 21.05 5.04
C SER A 102 -1.27 20.12 5.50
N GLU A 103 -2.37 20.04 4.74
CA GLU A 103 -3.49 19.13 5.06
C GLU A 103 -3.07 17.66 4.92
N ILE A 104 -2.30 17.34 3.85
CA ILE A 104 -1.77 15.98 3.66
C ILE A 104 -0.82 15.62 4.82
N ASN A 105 0.09 16.51 5.20
CA ASN A 105 1.01 16.30 6.32
C ASN A 105 0.27 16.09 7.64
N GLY A 106 -0.81 16.83 7.87
CA GLY A 106 -1.68 16.62 9.04
C GLY A 106 -2.33 15.23 9.06
N VAL A 107 -2.71 14.69 7.89
CA VAL A 107 -3.25 13.33 7.78
C VAL A 107 -2.15 12.30 7.94
N LEU A 108 -0.98 12.50 7.32
CA LEU A 108 0.18 11.60 7.46
C LEU A 108 0.59 11.45 8.93
N TYR A 109 0.68 12.57 9.66
CA TYR A 109 0.97 12.54 11.09
C TYR A 109 -0.04 11.66 11.87
N ARG A 110 -1.35 11.83 11.62
CA ARG A 110 -2.38 11.00 12.27
C ARG A 110 -2.26 9.52 11.92
N LEU A 111 -2.00 9.20 10.64
CA LEU A 111 -1.81 7.82 10.20
C LEU A 111 -0.58 7.17 10.85
N ALA A 112 0.50 7.93 11.04
CA ALA A 112 1.70 7.47 11.74
C ALA A 112 1.42 7.21 13.22
N VAL A 113 0.74 8.13 13.89
CA VAL A 113 0.34 7.96 15.31
C VAL A 113 -0.60 6.75 15.50
N GLN A 114 -1.47 6.49 14.55
CA GLN A 114 -2.38 5.33 14.53
C GLN A 114 -1.71 4.02 14.10
N HIS A 115 -0.41 4.04 13.79
CA HIS A 115 0.32 2.89 13.24
C HIS A 115 -0.31 2.31 11.96
N SER A 116 -0.95 3.15 11.15
CA SER A 116 -1.49 2.77 9.85
C SER A 116 -0.47 2.86 8.73
N ILE A 117 0.57 3.66 8.93
CA ILE A 117 1.78 3.77 8.12
C ILE A 117 3.01 3.78 9.04
N VAL A 118 4.17 3.52 8.47
CA VAL A 118 5.47 3.67 9.14
C VAL A 118 6.25 4.79 8.44
N VAL A 119 6.76 5.72 9.23
CA VAL A 119 7.67 6.78 8.78
C VAL A 119 9.05 6.46 9.32
N ASP A 120 10.01 6.22 8.43
CA ASP A 120 11.40 5.91 8.74
C ASP A 120 12.28 6.90 7.99
N ASP A 121 12.70 7.95 8.68
CA ASP A 121 13.35 9.13 8.12
C ASP A 121 12.47 9.83 7.05
N ASP A 122 12.91 9.92 5.80
CA ASP A 122 12.14 10.48 4.68
C ASP A 122 11.25 9.44 3.95
N ARG A 123 11.28 8.17 4.39
CA ARG A 123 10.60 7.04 3.77
C ARG A 123 9.27 6.74 4.45
N ILE A 124 8.23 6.63 3.65
CA ILE A 124 6.88 6.32 4.12
C ILE A 124 6.45 4.96 3.57
N TYR A 125 6.15 4.06 4.48
CA TYR A 125 5.77 2.68 4.20
C TYR A 125 4.33 2.39 4.59
N ARG A 126 3.72 1.44 3.93
CA ARG A 126 2.63 0.67 4.55
C ARG A 126 3.24 -0.26 5.60
N VAL A 127 2.52 -0.47 6.69
CA VAL A 127 3.01 -1.31 7.81
C VAL A 127 3.44 -2.71 7.35
N THR A 128 2.65 -3.34 6.48
CA THR A 128 2.94 -4.68 5.96
C THR A 128 4.26 -4.74 5.19
N GLN A 129 4.54 -3.75 4.33
CA GLN A 129 5.78 -3.71 3.55
C GLN A 129 7.01 -3.48 4.44
N TYR A 130 6.88 -2.59 5.42
CA TYR A 130 7.95 -2.36 6.39
C TYR A 130 8.29 -3.61 7.20
N GLU A 131 7.28 -4.32 7.67
CA GLU A 131 7.47 -5.56 8.42
C GLU A 131 8.06 -6.68 7.56
N GLU A 132 7.63 -6.81 6.31
CA GLU A 132 8.16 -7.79 5.35
C GLU A 132 9.63 -7.52 5.02
N GLU A 133 10.01 -6.25 4.75
CA GLU A 133 11.40 -5.85 4.52
C GLU A 133 12.27 -6.17 5.74
N ARG A 134 11.84 -5.74 6.91
CA ARG A 134 12.54 -5.99 8.18
C ARG A 134 12.71 -7.49 8.46
N ARG A 135 11.65 -8.27 8.27
CA ARG A 135 11.67 -9.72 8.45
C ARG A 135 12.65 -10.40 7.48
N THR A 136 12.63 -9.98 6.23
CA THR A 136 13.54 -10.50 5.20
C THR A 136 14.99 -10.19 5.54
N ALA A 137 15.30 -8.95 5.92
CA ALA A 137 16.63 -8.55 6.36
C ALA A 137 17.14 -9.38 7.56
N MET A 138 16.27 -9.61 8.56
CA MET A 138 16.59 -10.46 9.72
C MET A 138 16.85 -11.92 9.32
N MET A 139 16.09 -12.47 8.38
CA MET A 139 16.30 -13.84 7.88
C MET A 139 17.62 -13.97 7.14
N ILE A 140 17.99 -13.00 6.31
CA ILE A 140 19.27 -12.96 5.61
C ILE A 140 20.42 -12.85 6.62
N ALA A 141 20.34 -11.89 7.55
CA ALA A 141 21.36 -11.71 8.59
C ALA A 141 21.58 -13.01 9.41
N LYS A 142 20.50 -13.68 9.80
CA LYS A 142 20.58 -14.97 10.51
C LYS A 142 21.26 -16.08 9.70
N ARG A 143 21.06 -16.09 8.37
CA ARG A 143 21.72 -17.05 7.48
C ARG A 143 23.21 -16.73 7.33
N LEU A 144 23.57 -15.47 7.17
CA LEU A 144 24.97 -15.03 7.07
C LEU A 144 25.77 -15.31 8.35
N MET A 145 25.10 -15.30 9.52
CA MET A 145 25.75 -15.67 10.79
C MET A 145 25.97 -17.17 10.97
N LYS A 146 25.32 -18.02 10.18
CA LYS A 146 25.59 -19.45 10.17
C LYS A 146 26.91 -19.68 9.44
N GLN A 147 27.95 -20.03 10.19
CA GLN A 147 29.16 -20.57 9.59
C GLN A 147 28.84 -21.99 9.05
N ILE A 148 28.70 -22.11 7.75
CA ILE A 148 28.62 -23.41 7.08
C ILE A 148 30.03 -23.76 6.66
N PRO A 149 30.56 -24.92 7.08
CA PRO A 149 31.91 -25.36 6.66
C PRO A 149 31.97 -25.40 5.12
N ALA A 150 32.98 -24.77 4.54
CA ALA A 150 33.13 -24.66 3.08
C ALA A 150 33.17 -26.03 2.37
N GLU A 151 33.79 -27.01 3.01
CA GLU A 151 33.88 -28.40 2.48
C GLU A 151 32.51 -29.09 2.31
N SER A 152 31.52 -28.71 3.12
CA SER A 152 30.18 -29.26 3.04
C SER A 152 29.41 -28.67 1.84
N ILE A 153 29.67 -27.43 1.50
CA ILE A 153 28.95 -26.72 0.43
C ILE A 153 29.38 -27.21 -0.95
N GLU A 154 30.69 -27.45 -1.16
CA GLU A 154 31.18 -27.90 -2.47
C GLU A 154 30.65 -29.29 -2.85
N LYS A 155 30.62 -30.23 -1.91
CA LYS A 155 30.07 -31.58 -2.14
C LYS A 155 28.56 -31.55 -2.43
N GLU A 156 27.79 -30.77 -1.68
CA GLU A 156 26.36 -30.62 -1.87
C GLU A 156 26.03 -29.93 -3.21
N LEU A 157 26.87 -28.95 -3.62
CA LEU A 157 26.75 -28.29 -4.92
C LEU A 157 27.02 -29.25 -6.08
N GLU A 158 28.07 -30.09 -5.96
CA GLU A 158 28.38 -31.09 -6.97
C GLU A 158 27.29 -32.17 -7.10
N GLU A 159 26.75 -32.63 -5.98
CA GLU A 159 25.63 -33.57 -5.97
C GLU A 159 24.38 -32.96 -6.59
N ALA A 160 24.03 -31.72 -6.22
CA ALA A 160 22.91 -31.00 -6.78
C ALA A 160 23.04 -30.80 -8.30
N GLN A 161 24.23 -30.43 -8.80
CA GLN A 161 24.50 -30.31 -10.23
C GLN A 161 24.31 -31.64 -10.96
N LYS A 162 24.77 -32.74 -10.39
CA LYS A 162 24.59 -34.09 -10.97
C LYS A 162 23.13 -34.51 -11.02
N VAL A 163 22.37 -34.28 -9.95
CA VAL A 163 20.95 -34.63 -9.84
C VAL A 163 20.12 -33.82 -10.80
N LEU A 164 20.41 -32.51 -10.94
CA LEU A 164 19.65 -31.61 -11.78
C LEU A 164 20.10 -31.55 -13.25
N GLY A 165 21.24 -32.21 -13.57
CA GLY A 165 21.79 -32.18 -14.94
C GLY A 165 22.23 -30.80 -15.41
N ILE A 166 22.62 -29.92 -14.47
CA ILE A 166 23.04 -28.53 -14.76
C ILE A 166 24.52 -28.36 -14.37
N THR A 167 25.18 -27.37 -14.96
CA THR A 167 26.49 -26.90 -14.59
C THR A 167 26.42 -25.43 -14.18
N LEU A 168 26.78 -25.14 -12.93
CA LEU A 168 26.80 -23.75 -12.44
C LEU A 168 28.07 -23.05 -12.95
N SER A 169 27.92 -21.78 -13.33
CA SER A 169 29.06 -20.90 -13.62
C SER A 169 29.83 -20.55 -12.36
N ASP A 170 31.06 -20.04 -12.50
CA ASP A 170 31.88 -19.65 -11.35
C ASP A 170 31.27 -18.55 -10.48
N CYS A 171 30.41 -17.67 -11.08
CA CYS A 171 29.66 -16.66 -10.32
C CYS A 171 28.44 -17.21 -9.57
N GLN A 172 28.05 -18.46 -9.85
CA GLN A 172 26.88 -19.11 -9.21
C GLN A 172 27.29 -20.13 -8.14
N LYS A 173 28.56 -20.44 -8.07
CA LYS A 173 29.18 -21.26 -7.02
C LYS A 173 29.59 -20.41 -5.83
#